data_c5a55b3f7e636062bb149e579a08b5aa
#
_entry.id   c5a55b3f7e636062bb149e579a08b5aa
#
_cell.length_a   1.000
_cell.length_b   1.000
_cell.length_c   1.000
_cell.angle_alpha   90.00
_cell.angle_beta   90.00
_cell.angle_gamma   90.00
#
_symmetry.space_group_name_H-M   'P 1'
#
loop_
_entity.id
_entity.type
_entity.pdbx_description
1 polymer ?
#
loop_
_entity_poly.entity_id
_entity_poly.type
_entity_poly.pdbx_seq_one_letter_code
_entity_poly.pdbx_strand_id
1 'polypeptide(L)'
;MVGIESFKVMIAPTWVPDRRNAERMLVATLQSHVSNRLSLPDPAVPGQALAQADTPSLVLDLDVFEANLGLMQQWADRHGLALRPHAKAHKCPEIARRQLALGARGICCQKVSEALPFLDAGIRDIHISNEVVGPAKLALLAQLALRADVSVCVDNMSNLHALAAAVAQVGARITVLVEVDVGQGRCGVTDDHDVLALARAAEAMQGLRFGGLQAYHGAMQHVRSHAERAAMSAQAAIRAAGYASLLRAYGITCERITGGGTGSAEFDAASGVYTELQAGSYAFMDADYGANEWSDTLSFGTSLFLLSTVMSTPAPERVVLDAGLKSTTIECGLPRIQGRPGLVYAAANDEHGVVRVQDGAQAPALGEVLKLVVPHVDPCFNLHDTLVTYRDDTVVGLWPIAARGLSR
;
A
#
# COMPACT_ATOMS: atom_id res chain seq x y z
N MET A 1 -67.93 -63.83 -30.64
CA MET A 1 -67.36 -64.26 -29.35
C MET A 1 -65.87 -64.42 -29.57
N VAL A 2 -65.07 -63.49 -29.21
CA VAL A 2 -63.65 -63.62 -29.22
C VAL A 2 -63.17 -62.94 -27.89
N GLY A 3 -62.47 -63.75 -27.11
CA GLY A 3 -62.04 -63.44 -25.75
C GLY A 3 -60.86 -62.48 -25.78
N ILE A 4 -60.86 -61.58 -24.77
CA ILE A 4 -59.79 -60.63 -24.50
C ILE A 4 -58.94 -61.21 -23.39
N GLU A 5 -57.70 -61.63 -23.74
CA GLU A 5 -56.68 -62.00 -22.78
C GLU A 5 -56.03 -60.76 -22.18
N SER A 6 -55.99 -60.67 -20.84
CA SER A 6 -55.39 -59.64 -20.07
C SER A 6 -53.86 -59.86 -19.93
N PHE A 7 -53.09 -58.94 -20.50
CA PHE A 7 -51.64 -58.84 -20.27
C PHE A 7 -51.38 -58.22 -18.91
N LYS A 8 -50.81 -58.97 -17.97
CA LYS A 8 -50.18 -58.42 -16.74
C LYS A 8 -48.79 -57.89 -17.08
N VAL A 9 -48.65 -56.60 -17.01
CA VAL A 9 -47.30 -55.93 -17.05
C VAL A 9 -46.67 -56.09 -15.67
N MET A 10 -45.60 -56.85 -15.56
CA MET A 10 -44.73 -56.89 -14.40
C MET A 10 -43.84 -55.64 -14.41
N ILE A 11 -44.08 -54.73 -13.46
CA ILE A 11 -43.21 -53.60 -13.22
C ILE A 11 -42.05 -54.07 -12.36
N ALA A 12 -40.86 -54.04 -12.93
CA ALA A 12 -39.62 -54.29 -12.19
C ALA A 12 -39.41 -53.21 -11.09
N PRO A 13 -38.86 -53.55 -9.92
CA PRO A 13 -38.63 -52.59 -8.87
C PRO A 13 -37.61 -51.53 -9.33
N THR A 14 -37.96 -50.27 -9.34
CA THR A 14 -37.09 -49.14 -9.57
C THR A 14 -36.07 -49.12 -8.44
N TRP A 15 -34.80 -49.35 -8.78
CA TRP A 15 -33.66 -49.20 -7.88
C TRP A 15 -33.52 -47.72 -7.51
N VAL A 16 -33.82 -47.35 -6.25
CA VAL A 16 -33.57 -46.03 -5.70
C VAL A 16 -32.23 -46.10 -5.00
N PRO A 17 -31.23 -45.35 -5.46
CA PRO A 17 -29.93 -45.34 -4.78
C PRO A 17 -30.12 -44.77 -3.37
N ASP A 18 -29.56 -45.47 -2.37
CA ASP A 18 -29.51 -45.02 -0.99
C ASP A 18 -28.81 -43.66 -0.93
N ARG A 19 -29.55 -42.61 -0.52
CA ARG A 19 -29.04 -41.24 -0.40
C ARG A 19 -27.75 -41.18 0.40
N ARG A 20 -27.56 -41.97 1.43
CA ARG A 20 -26.35 -42.03 2.24
C ARG A 20 -25.13 -42.57 1.47
N ASN A 21 -25.32 -43.49 0.54
CA ASN A 21 -24.26 -43.99 -0.33
C ASN A 21 -23.92 -42.97 -1.43
N ALA A 22 -24.88 -42.25 -1.97
CA ALA A 22 -24.65 -41.19 -2.94
C ALA A 22 -23.88 -40.00 -2.30
N GLU A 23 -24.24 -39.61 -1.07
CA GLU A 23 -23.51 -38.58 -0.32
C GLU A 23 -22.08 -39.01 0.04
N ARG A 24 -21.88 -40.26 0.48
CA ARG A 24 -20.53 -40.81 0.75
C ARG A 24 -19.67 -40.90 -0.51
N MET A 25 -20.23 -41.28 -1.65
CA MET A 25 -19.50 -41.27 -2.91
C MET A 25 -19.19 -39.86 -3.39
N LEU A 26 -20.11 -38.92 -3.22
CA LEU A 26 -19.88 -37.50 -3.54
C LEU A 26 -18.77 -36.89 -2.67
N VAL A 27 -18.80 -37.13 -1.35
CA VAL A 27 -17.77 -36.69 -0.42
C VAL A 27 -16.42 -37.34 -0.71
N ALA A 28 -16.39 -38.64 -0.99
CA ALA A 28 -15.16 -39.38 -1.37
C ALA A 28 -14.60 -38.86 -2.71
N THR A 29 -15.47 -38.58 -3.71
CA THR A 29 -15.07 -38.01 -4.99
C THR A 29 -14.56 -36.55 -4.82
N LEU A 30 -15.21 -35.75 -4.00
CA LEU A 30 -14.74 -34.39 -3.66
C LEU A 30 -13.41 -34.44 -2.91
N GLN A 31 -13.25 -35.32 -1.95
CA GLN A 31 -11.98 -35.50 -1.22
C GLN A 31 -10.85 -36.03 -2.11
N SER A 32 -11.14 -36.93 -3.06
CA SER A 32 -10.13 -37.41 -4.03
C SER A 32 -9.75 -36.36 -5.07
N HIS A 33 -10.65 -35.43 -5.42
CA HIS A 33 -10.32 -34.28 -6.29
C HIS A 33 -9.54 -33.18 -5.56
N VAL A 34 -9.70 -33.03 -4.24
CA VAL A 34 -8.92 -32.07 -3.44
C VAL A 34 -7.46 -32.52 -3.26
N SER A 35 -7.21 -33.85 -3.22
CA SER A 35 -5.86 -34.40 -3.01
C SER A 35 -4.94 -34.36 -4.24
N ASN A 36 -5.44 -33.99 -5.42
CA ASN A 36 -4.66 -34.02 -6.68
C ASN A 36 -4.48 -32.63 -7.32
N ARG A 37 -4.77 -31.53 -6.62
CA ARG A 37 -4.42 -30.20 -7.09
C ARG A 37 -2.95 -29.92 -6.77
N LEU A 38 -2.17 -29.66 -7.81
CA LEU A 38 -0.84 -29.09 -7.63
C LEU A 38 -1.02 -27.74 -6.93
N SER A 39 -0.37 -27.57 -5.80
CA SER A 39 -0.27 -26.28 -5.10
C SER A 39 1.05 -25.63 -5.50
N LEU A 40 1.00 -24.33 -5.77
CA LEU A 40 2.22 -23.54 -5.91
C LEU A 40 2.95 -23.54 -4.56
N PRO A 41 4.24 -23.95 -4.50
CA PRO A 41 5.01 -23.85 -3.28
C PRO A 41 5.22 -22.38 -2.89
N ASP A 42 5.51 -22.12 -1.61
CA ASP A 42 5.93 -20.80 -1.17
C ASP A 42 7.22 -20.38 -1.90
N PRO A 43 7.42 -19.08 -2.17
CA PRO A 43 8.57 -18.60 -2.93
C PRO A 43 9.91 -18.80 -2.20
N ALA A 44 9.87 -19.03 -0.89
CA ALA A 44 11.06 -19.28 -0.09
C ALA A 44 10.72 -20.02 1.21
N VAL A 45 11.72 -20.61 1.85
CA VAL A 45 11.58 -21.28 3.15
C VAL A 45 12.52 -20.59 4.15
N PRO A 46 12.05 -20.22 5.37
CA PRO A 46 12.92 -19.67 6.41
C PRO A 46 14.15 -20.56 6.68
N GLY A 47 15.32 -19.93 6.75
CA GLY A 47 16.61 -20.60 6.92
C GLY A 47 17.36 -20.94 5.61
N GLN A 48 16.71 -20.85 4.45
CA GLN A 48 17.44 -21.02 3.18
C GLN A 48 18.23 -19.76 2.78
N ALA A 49 19.23 -19.94 1.92
CA ALA A 49 19.95 -18.81 1.33
C ALA A 49 18.99 -18.01 0.40
N LEU A 50 19.07 -16.69 0.44
CA LEU A 50 18.23 -15.81 -0.36
C LEU A 50 18.32 -16.10 -1.87
N ALA A 51 19.53 -16.44 -2.35
CA ALA A 51 19.75 -16.82 -3.76
C ALA A 51 19.04 -18.11 -4.20
N GLN A 52 18.45 -18.87 -3.27
CA GLN A 52 17.65 -20.07 -3.55
C GLN A 52 16.12 -19.78 -3.52
N ALA A 53 15.73 -18.54 -3.21
CA ALA A 53 14.33 -18.17 -3.31
C ALA A 53 13.86 -18.24 -4.77
N ASP A 54 12.59 -18.60 -4.96
CA ASP A 54 11.96 -18.59 -6.29
C ASP A 54 11.86 -17.15 -6.81
N THR A 55 11.94 -16.99 -8.12
CA THR A 55 11.93 -15.68 -8.79
C THR A 55 10.84 -15.61 -9.86
N PRO A 56 10.31 -14.41 -10.16
CA PRO A 56 10.56 -13.12 -9.49
C PRO A 56 9.92 -13.03 -8.10
N SER A 57 10.66 -12.56 -7.10
CA SER A 57 10.16 -12.39 -5.73
C SER A 57 10.52 -11.04 -5.15
N LEU A 58 9.53 -10.37 -4.53
CA LEU A 58 9.76 -9.14 -3.78
C LEU A 58 10.42 -9.48 -2.44
N VAL A 59 11.56 -8.86 -2.13
CA VAL A 59 12.36 -9.18 -0.95
C VAL A 59 12.70 -7.94 -0.13
N LEU A 60 12.75 -8.09 1.20
CA LEU A 60 12.99 -7.02 2.15
C LEU A 60 14.20 -7.33 3.03
N ASP A 61 15.20 -6.45 2.98
CA ASP A 61 16.31 -6.42 3.92
C ASP A 61 15.83 -5.88 5.26
N LEU A 62 15.74 -6.75 6.26
CA LEU A 62 15.18 -6.38 7.57
C LEU A 62 16.07 -5.42 8.34
N ASP A 63 17.39 -5.49 8.20
CA ASP A 63 18.29 -4.61 8.95
C ASP A 63 18.17 -3.17 8.47
N VAL A 64 18.21 -2.97 7.17
CA VAL A 64 18.03 -1.63 6.57
C VAL A 64 16.61 -1.12 6.81
N PHE A 65 15.59 -1.98 6.67
CA PHE A 65 14.20 -1.65 6.92
C PHE A 65 13.97 -1.18 8.36
N GLU A 66 14.44 -1.91 9.35
CA GLU A 66 14.29 -1.57 10.78
C GLU A 66 15.05 -0.29 11.13
N ALA A 67 16.23 -0.08 10.54
CA ALA A 67 16.97 1.17 10.69
C ALA A 67 16.19 2.38 10.12
N ASN A 68 15.58 2.24 8.94
CA ASN A 68 14.73 3.26 8.34
C ASN A 68 13.51 3.59 9.22
N LEU A 69 12.83 2.56 9.75
CA LEU A 69 11.69 2.76 10.65
C LEU A 69 12.10 3.53 11.90
N GLY A 70 13.19 3.11 12.54
CA GLY A 70 13.72 3.77 13.75
C GLY A 70 14.13 5.21 13.50
N LEU A 71 14.78 5.49 12.38
CA LEU A 71 15.21 6.84 12.00
C LEU A 71 14.02 7.78 11.82
N MET A 72 12.99 7.37 11.07
CA MET A 72 11.81 8.21 10.83
C MET A 72 11.01 8.44 12.13
N GLN A 73 10.83 7.42 12.97
CA GLN A 73 10.12 7.59 14.23
C GLN A 73 10.87 8.56 15.15
N GLN A 74 12.17 8.37 15.33
CA GLN A 74 13.00 9.29 16.13
C GLN A 74 13.03 10.71 15.56
N TRP A 75 12.94 10.85 14.24
CA TRP A 75 12.81 12.16 13.59
C TRP A 75 11.50 12.84 13.97
N ALA A 76 10.39 12.14 13.85
CA ALA A 76 9.08 12.66 14.24
C ALA A 76 9.03 13.04 15.73
N ASP A 77 9.52 12.16 16.61
CA ASP A 77 9.54 12.39 18.06
C ASP A 77 10.36 13.63 18.43
N ARG A 78 11.54 13.81 17.84
CA ARG A 78 12.42 14.98 18.08
C ARG A 78 11.76 16.31 17.68
N HIS A 79 10.84 16.27 16.71
CA HIS A 79 10.11 17.47 16.26
C HIS A 79 8.73 17.60 16.89
N GLY A 80 8.35 16.70 17.82
CA GLY A 80 7.04 16.70 18.46
C GLY A 80 5.89 16.38 17.51
N LEU A 81 6.15 15.64 16.44
CA LEU A 81 5.18 15.25 15.43
C LEU A 81 4.67 13.83 15.65
N ALA A 82 3.39 13.59 15.40
CA ALA A 82 2.90 12.24 15.26
C ALA A 82 3.36 11.66 13.92
N LEU A 83 3.72 10.37 13.90
CA LEU A 83 3.93 9.63 12.67
C LEU A 83 2.72 8.75 12.39
N ARG A 84 2.15 8.85 11.20
CA ARG A 84 1.05 8.02 10.70
C ARG A 84 1.45 7.45 9.33
N PRO A 85 2.24 6.38 9.27
CA PRO A 85 2.80 5.88 8.02
C PRO A 85 1.72 5.52 7.01
N HIS A 86 2.01 5.79 5.73
CA HIS A 86 1.06 5.53 4.66
C HIS A 86 1.16 4.08 4.18
N ALA A 87 0.21 3.25 4.63
CA ALA A 87 0.19 1.81 4.33
C ALA A 87 -0.09 1.47 2.85
N LYS A 88 -0.53 2.45 2.02
CA LYS A 88 -0.66 2.23 0.57
C LYS A 88 0.65 1.82 -0.08
N ALA A 89 1.79 2.25 0.49
CA ALA A 89 3.11 1.93 -0.02
C ALA A 89 3.44 0.43 0.05
N HIS A 90 2.89 -0.29 1.05
CA HIS A 90 3.27 -1.69 1.28
C HIS A 90 2.11 -2.68 1.38
N LYS A 91 0.91 -2.23 1.75
CA LYS A 91 -0.30 -3.07 1.85
C LYS A 91 -0.15 -4.32 2.74
N CYS A 92 0.84 -4.33 3.63
CA CYS A 92 1.23 -5.45 4.47
C CYS A 92 0.98 -5.13 5.95
N PRO A 93 0.08 -5.86 6.65
CA PRO A 93 -0.22 -5.61 8.05
C PRO A 93 0.96 -5.81 9.00
N GLU A 94 1.88 -6.71 8.69
CA GLU A 94 3.06 -6.95 9.53
C GLU A 94 3.99 -5.72 9.58
N ILE A 95 4.18 -5.03 8.46
CA ILE A 95 4.93 -3.78 8.40
C ILE A 95 4.27 -2.72 9.27
N ALA A 96 2.94 -2.56 9.16
CA ALA A 96 2.21 -1.59 9.97
C ALA A 96 2.30 -1.89 11.47
N ARG A 97 2.27 -3.17 11.90
CA ARG A 97 2.48 -3.54 13.30
C ARG A 97 3.85 -3.11 13.82
N ARG A 98 4.91 -3.25 13.01
CA ARG A 98 6.26 -2.83 13.38
C ARG A 98 6.37 -1.31 13.51
N GLN A 99 5.72 -0.56 12.61
CA GLN A 99 5.63 0.89 12.72
C GLN A 99 4.89 1.33 13.99
N LEU A 100 3.77 0.71 14.30
CA LEU A 100 3.01 0.96 15.54
C LEU A 100 3.81 0.60 16.80
N ALA A 101 4.55 -0.49 16.78
CA ALA A 101 5.41 -0.92 17.89
C ALA A 101 6.53 0.08 18.19
N LEU A 102 6.98 0.87 17.20
CA LEU A 102 7.96 1.93 17.37
C LEU A 102 7.37 3.27 17.83
N GLY A 103 6.04 3.41 17.87
CA GLY A 103 5.39 4.64 18.33
C GLY A 103 4.54 5.37 17.30
N ALA A 104 4.40 4.84 16.09
CA ALA A 104 3.46 5.41 15.13
C ALA A 104 2.04 5.43 15.71
N ARG A 105 1.33 6.55 15.52
CA ARG A 105 0.00 6.79 16.10
C ARG A 105 -1.06 5.86 15.53
N GLY A 106 -0.95 5.53 14.25
CA GLY A 106 -1.89 4.74 13.45
C GLY A 106 -1.35 4.59 12.05
N ILE A 107 -2.20 4.31 11.08
CA ILE A 107 -1.83 4.20 9.68
C ILE A 107 -2.70 5.07 8.79
N CYS A 108 -2.17 5.45 7.60
CA CYS A 108 -2.98 5.94 6.49
C CYS A 108 -3.27 4.82 5.49
N CYS A 109 -4.51 4.75 5.03
CA CYS A 109 -4.91 3.97 3.85
C CYS A 109 -5.45 4.91 2.77
N GLN A 110 -5.29 4.55 1.49
CA GLN A 110 -5.81 5.38 0.39
C GLN A 110 -7.24 5.00 0.03
N LYS A 111 -7.61 3.74 0.15
CA LYS A 111 -8.95 3.22 -0.13
C LYS A 111 -9.54 2.54 1.10
N VAL A 112 -10.87 2.60 1.24
CA VAL A 112 -11.56 1.97 2.38
C VAL A 112 -11.33 0.45 2.41
N SER A 113 -11.33 -0.19 1.23
CA SER A 113 -11.07 -1.63 1.11
C SER A 113 -9.68 -2.04 1.59
N GLU A 114 -8.66 -1.18 1.43
CA GLU A 114 -7.30 -1.45 1.94
C GLU A 114 -7.27 -1.55 3.47
N ALA A 115 -8.16 -0.83 4.16
CA ALA A 115 -8.19 -0.83 5.62
C ALA A 115 -8.63 -2.17 6.24
N LEU A 116 -9.36 -3.01 5.51
CA LEU A 116 -9.94 -4.25 6.06
C LEU A 116 -8.89 -5.24 6.58
N PRO A 117 -7.85 -5.62 5.82
CA PRO A 117 -6.81 -6.52 6.35
C PRO A 117 -6.05 -5.93 7.54
N PHE A 118 -5.88 -4.62 7.59
CA PHE A 118 -5.26 -3.95 8.74
C PHE A 118 -6.16 -4.00 9.97
N LEU A 119 -7.47 -3.78 9.81
CA LEU A 119 -8.45 -3.95 10.87
C LEU A 119 -8.45 -5.39 11.41
N ASP A 120 -8.44 -6.40 10.54
CA ASP A 120 -8.41 -7.80 10.90
C ASP A 120 -7.08 -8.17 11.62
N ALA A 121 -5.99 -7.48 11.28
CA ALA A 121 -4.71 -7.58 11.95
C ALA A 121 -4.64 -6.86 13.32
N GLY A 122 -5.74 -6.25 13.77
CA GLY A 122 -5.83 -5.60 15.08
C GLY A 122 -5.51 -4.10 15.09
N ILE A 123 -5.26 -3.48 13.94
CA ILE A 123 -4.98 -2.03 13.85
C ILE A 123 -6.30 -1.27 13.96
N ARG A 124 -6.35 -0.27 14.85
CA ARG A 124 -7.60 0.41 15.23
C ARG A 124 -7.61 1.91 14.98
N ASP A 125 -6.49 2.57 14.74
CA ASP A 125 -6.42 4.00 14.38
C ASP A 125 -6.06 4.10 12.89
N ILE A 126 -7.05 4.43 12.03
CA ILE A 126 -6.94 4.37 10.58
C ILE A 126 -7.43 5.69 9.97
N HIS A 127 -6.56 6.37 9.25
CA HIS A 127 -6.90 7.52 8.44
C HIS A 127 -7.07 7.13 6.97
N ILE A 128 -8.24 7.38 6.40
CA ILE A 128 -8.46 7.27 4.95
C ILE A 128 -8.10 8.64 4.35
N SER A 129 -6.87 8.76 3.87
CA SER A 129 -6.32 10.00 3.31
C SER A 129 -6.80 10.24 1.87
N ASN A 130 -8.11 10.17 1.67
CA ASN A 130 -8.78 10.29 0.38
C ASN A 130 -10.26 10.63 0.58
N GLU A 131 -10.88 11.21 -0.43
CA GLU A 131 -12.32 11.40 -0.50
C GLU A 131 -13.02 10.08 -0.81
N VAL A 132 -14.01 9.73 -0.02
CA VAL A 132 -14.79 8.51 -0.19
C VAL A 132 -16.15 8.87 -0.77
N VAL A 133 -16.39 8.51 -2.03
CA VAL A 133 -17.61 8.84 -2.77
C VAL A 133 -18.33 7.58 -3.22
N GLY A 134 -19.64 7.63 -3.14
CA GLY A 134 -20.54 6.55 -3.55
C GLY A 134 -21.07 5.71 -2.37
N PRO A 135 -22.36 5.28 -2.47
CA PRO A 135 -23.10 4.71 -1.34
C PRO A 135 -22.45 3.44 -0.77
N ALA A 136 -21.95 2.55 -1.61
CA ALA A 136 -21.32 1.30 -1.15
C ALA A 136 -20.04 1.53 -0.35
N LYS A 137 -19.21 2.50 -0.79
CA LYS A 137 -17.95 2.84 -0.11
C LYS A 137 -18.21 3.60 1.19
N LEU A 138 -19.19 4.51 1.21
CA LEU A 138 -19.61 5.22 2.41
C LEU A 138 -20.21 4.27 3.45
N ALA A 139 -21.02 3.30 3.03
CA ALA A 139 -21.52 2.26 3.92
C ALA A 139 -20.40 1.40 4.52
N LEU A 140 -19.41 1.01 3.71
CA LEU A 140 -18.25 0.27 4.18
C LEU A 140 -17.41 1.10 5.17
N LEU A 141 -17.21 2.39 4.90
CA LEU A 141 -16.50 3.32 5.80
C LEU A 141 -17.20 3.46 7.13
N ALA A 142 -18.54 3.60 7.12
CA ALA A 142 -19.34 3.66 8.33
C ALA A 142 -19.27 2.35 9.15
N GLN A 143 -19.27 1.19 8.49
CA GLN A 143 -19.06 -0.10 9.15
C GLN A 143 -17.65 -0.23 9.74
N LEU A 144 -16.62 0.26 9.05
CA LEU A 144 -15.25 0.30 9.56
C LEU A 144 -15.17 1.12 10.86
N ALA A 145 -15.87 2.25 10.89
CA ALA A 145 -15.90 3.17 12.05
C ALA A 145 -16.62 2.61 13.28
N LEU A 146 -17.41 1.53 13.16
CA LEU A 146 -17.93 0.79 14.31
C LEU A 146 -16.86 -0.06 15.02
N ARG A 147 -15.72 -0.32 14.35
CA ARG A 147 -14.71 -1.25 14.81
C ARG A 147 -13.33 -0.61 15.02
N ALA A 148 -13.14 0.61 14.56
CA ALA A 148 -11.88 1.36 14.61
C ALA A 148 -12.13 2.86 14.82
N ASP A 149 -11.14 3.58 15.31
CA ASP A 149 -11.08 5.04 15.25
C ASP A 149 -10.71 5.44 13.83
N VAL A 150 -11.69 6.01 13.11
CA VAL A 150 -11.54 6.30 11.68
C VAL A 150 -11.58 7.80 11.45
N SER A 151 -10.64 8.28 10.65
CA SER A 151 -10.71 9.60 10.06
C SER A 151 -10.68 9.53 8.52
N VAL A 152 -11.28 10.54 7.85
CA VAL A 152 -11.43 10.57 6.40
C VAL A 152 -11.31 12.00 5.89
N CYS A 153 -10.81 12.18 4.65
CA CYS A 153 -10.77 13.47 3.97
C CYS A 153 -12.11 13.83 3.33
N VAL A 154 -12.41 15.12 3.28
CA VAL A 154 -13.51 15.70 2.53
C VAL A 154 -13.10 17.03 1.93
N ASP A 155 -13.56 17.31 0.72
CA ASP A 155 -13.38 18.59 0.01
C ASP A 155 -14.68 19.10 -0.64
N ASN A 156 -15.81 18.42 -0.37
CA ASN A 156 -17.09 18.72 -1.02
C ASN A 156 -18.26 18.59 -0.03
N MET A 157 -19.13 19.60 0.01
CA MET A 157 -20.28 19.64 0.91
C MET A 157 -21.29 18.52 0.66
N SER A 158 -21.57 18.18 -0.59
CA SER A 158 -22.49 17.09 -0.92
C SER A 158 -21.93 15.73 -0.48
N ASN A 159 -20.61 15.53 -0.60
CA ASN A 159 -19.94 14.34 -0.09
C ASN A 159 -19.99 14.27 1.44
N LEU A 160 -19.77 15.40 2.14
CA LEU A 160 -19.89 15.49 3.60
C LEU A 160 -21.31 15.11 4.07
N HIS A 161 -22.37 15.59 3.41
CA HIS A 161 -23.75 15.21 3.72
C HIS A 161 -23.99 13.73 3.50
N ALA A 162 -23.49 13.15 2.41
CA ALA A 162 -23.63 11.72 2.12
C ALA A 162 -22.89 10.86 3.17
N LEU A 163 -21.70 11.29 3.61
CA LEU A 163 -20.96 10.66 4.70
C LEU A 163 -21.76 10.71 6.01
N ALA A 164 -22.28 11.87 6.39
CA ALA A 164 -23.09 12.03 7.61
C ALA A 164 -24.31 11.11 7.60
N ALA A 165 -25.01 11.00 6.47
CA ALA A 165 -26.15 10.11 6.31
C ALA A 165 -25.74 8.62 6.49
N ALA A 166 -24.63 8.18 5.89
CA ALA A 166 -24.15 6.81 6.04
C ALA A 166 -23.72 6.48 7.48
N VAL A 167 -23.07 7.42 8.15
CA VAL A 167 -22.65 7.30 9.56
C VAL A 167 -23.87 7.21 10.49
N ALA A 168 -24.88 8.07 10.27
CA ALA A 168 -26.10 8.08 11.06
C ALA A 168 -26.89 6.77 10.94
N GLN A 169 -26.92 6.13 9.76
CA GLN A 169 -27.63 4.86 9.54
C GLN A 169 -27.16 3.73 10.45
N VAL A 170 -25.88 3.73 10.83
CA VAL A 170 -25.28 2.67 11.66
C VAL A 170 -24.93 3.14 13.07
N GLY A 171 -25.13 4.42 13.39
CA GLY A 171 -24.78 5.00 14.69
C GLY A 171 -23.29 5.09 14.95
N ALA A 172 -22.45 5.13 13.89
CA ALA A 172 -21.00 5.27 14.01
C ALA A 172 -20.59 6.73 14.31
N ARG A 173 -19.27 6.92 14.50
CA ARG A 173 -18.64 8.24 14.59
C ARG A 173 -17.37 8.26 13.73
N ILE A 174 -17.16 9.35 12.97
CA ILE A 174 -15.99 9.53 12.12
C ILE A 174 -15.41 10.92 12.33
N THR A 175 -14.09 11.00 12.40
CA THR A 175 -13.36 12.26 12.36
C THR A 175 -13.16 12.69 10.91
N VAL A 176 -13.52 13.93 10.60
CA VAL A 176 -13.38 14.51 9.26
C VAL A 176 -12.21 15.47 9.24
N LEU A 177 -11.34 15.33 8.25
CA LEU A 177 -10.34 16.33 7.91
C LEU A 177 -10.74 17.00 6.58
N VAL A 178 -10.72 18.32 6.55
CA VAL A 178 -10.92 19.06 5.30
C VAL A 178 -9.61 19.00 4.52
N GLU A 179 -9.66 18.43 3.30
CA GLU A 179 -8.50 18.45 2.41
C GLU A 179 -8.39 19.81 1.75
N VAL A 180 -7.20 20.41 1.82
CA VAL A 180 -6.87 21.71 1.23
C VAL A 180 -5.78 21.55 0.18
N ASP A 181 -5.97 22.19 -0.98
CA ASP A 181 -4.91 22.21 -2.01
C ASP A 181 -3.79 23.17 -1.59
N VAL A 182 -2.66 22.60 -1.25
CA VAL A 182 -1.46 23.35 -0.88
C VAL A 182 -0.50 23.58 -2.05
N GLY A 183 -0.96 23.32 -3.28
CA GLY A 183 -0.22 23.66 -4.49
C GLY A 183 -0.03 22.50 -5.48
N GLN A 184 -0.61 21.33 -5.22
CA GLN A 184 -0.51 20.19 -6.12
C GLN A 184 -1.52 20.26 -7.26
N GLY A 185 -2.72 20.85 -7.06
CA GLY A 185 -3.78 20.87 -8.05
C GLY A 185 -4.42 19.48 -8.28
N ARG A 186 -4.66 18.71 -7.20
CA ARG A 186 -5.27 17.36 -7.27
C ARG A 186 -6.65 17.35 -6.63
N CYS A 187 -6.74 17.11 -5.32
CA CYS A 187 -7.92 17.20 -4.48
C CYS A 187 -7.73 18.36 -3.50
N GLY A 188 -8.81 18.69 -2.81
CA GLY A 188 -8.79 19.71 -1.78
C GLY A 188 -9.35 21.05 -2.22
N VAL A 189 -9.99 21.73 -1.29
CA VAL A 189 -10.53 23.08 -1.50
C VAL A 189 -9.42 24.12 -1.55
N THR A 190 -9.67 25.20 -2.34
CA THR A 190 -8.70 26.28 -2.55
C THR A 190 -9.19 27.62 -2.01
N ASP A 191 -10.43 27.66 -1.50
CA ASP A 191 -11.12 28.87 -1.10
C ASP A 191 -11.39 28.88 0.42
N ASP A 192 -11.13 30.01 1.07
CA ASP A 192 -11.33 30.23 2.50
C ASP A 192 -12.78 29.97 2.95
N HIS A 193 -13.76 30.36 2.12
CA HIS A 193 -15.18 30.17 2.38
C HIS A 193 -15.51 28.67 2.47
N ASP A 194 -15.00 27.85 1.53
CA ASP A 194 -15.29 26.43 1.49
C ASP A 194 -14.62 25.68 2.64
N VAL A 195 -13.37 26.02 3.01
CA VAL A 195 -12.71 25.47 4.21
C VAL A 195 -13.54 25.72 5.46
N LEU A 196 -14.00 26.96 5.66
CA LEU A 196 -14.81 27.35 6.82
C LEU A 196 -16.17 26.67 6.83
N ALA A 197 -16.84 26.59 5.65
CA ALA A 197 -18.15 25.97 5.51
C ALA A 197 -18.11 24.47 5.82
N LEU A 198 -17.11 23.74 5.28
CA LEU A 198 -16.92 22.31 5.52
C LEU A 198 -16.59 22.01 6.98
N ALA A 199 -15.70 22.79 7.60
CA ALA A 199 -15.32 22.59 8.99
C ALA A 199 -16.54 22.79 9.93
N ARG A 200 -17.31 23.86 9.74
CA ARG A 200 -18.55 24.13 10.51
C ARG A 200 -19.62 23.05 10.31
N ALA A 201 -19.79 22.61 9.07
CA ALA A 201 -20.76 21.56 8.75
C ALA A 201 -20.36 20.23 9.41
N ALA A 202 -19.07 19.89 9.40
CA ALA A 202 -18.57 18.68 10.05
C ALA A 202 -18.76 18.70 11.58
N GLU A 203 -18.62 19.87 12.23
CA GLU A 203 -18.93 20.02 13.67
C GLU A 203 -20.43 19.95 13.98
N ALA A 204 -21.28 20.45 13.09
CA ALA A 204 -22.71 20.50 13.29
C ALA A 204 -23.44 19.18 12.99
N MET A 205 -22.88 18.31 12.17
CA MET A 205 -23.50 17.06 11.73
C MET A 205 -23.33 15.94 12.76
N GLN A 206 -24.44 15.32 13.15
CA GLN A 206 -24.43 14.21 14.09
C GLN A 206 -23.56 13.04 13.56
N GLY A 207 -22.70 12.49 14.44
CA GLY A 207 -21.80 11.39 14.10
C GLY A 207 -20.50 11.81 13.42
N LEU A 208 -20.35 13.07 13.05
CA LEU A 208 -19.10 13.61 12.54
C LEU A 208 -18.41 14.47 13.61
N ARG A 209 -17.10 14.60 13.49
CA ARG A 209 -16.26 15.52 14.27
C ARG A 209 -15.22 16.13 13.33
N PHE A 210 -15.14 17.44 13.31
CA PHE A 210 -14.01 18.09 12.64
C PHE A 210 -12.72 17.81 13.41
N GLY A 211 -11.69 17.31 12.73
CA GLY A 211 -10.40 16.96 13.33
C GLY A 211 -9.23 17.81 12.86
N GLY A 212 -9.41 18.57 11.77
CA GLY A 212 -8.36 19.40 11.23
C GLY A 212 -8.26 19.36 9.70
N LEU A 213 -7.05 19.58 9.21
CA LEU A 213 -6.77 19.71 7.77
C LEU A 213 -5.89 18.56 7.27
N GLN A 214 -6.20 18.07 6.06
CA GLN A 214 -5.31 17.28 5.22
C GLN A 214 -4.62 18.24 4.24
N ALA A 215 -3.28 18.29 4.26
CA ALA A 215 -2.48 19.25 3.51
C ALA A 215 -1.28 18.54 2.87
N TYR A 216 -1.52 17.73 1.84
CA TYR A 216 -0.49 16.92 1.18
C TYR A 216 -0.12 17.46 -0.19
N HIS A 217 1.17 17.48 -0.50
CA HIS A 217 1.70 17.86 -1.81
C HIS A 217 2.54 16.73 -2.40
N GLY A 218 1.93 15.89 -3.26
CA GLY A 218 2.58 14.70 -3.82
C GLY A 218 3.63 15.01 -4.87
N ALA A 219 3.40 16.00 -5.74
CA ALA A 219 4.32 16.30 -6.84
C ALA A 219 5.72 16.71 -6.36
N MET A 220 5.84 17.38 -5.20
CA MET A 220 7.15 17.77 -4.66
C MET A 220 8.02 16.57 -4.29
N GLN A 221 7.43 15.42 -3.97
CA GLN A 221 8.17 14.23 -3.54
C GLN A 221 9.19 13.73 -4.58
N HIS A 222 8.95 14.06 -5.85
CA HIS A 222 9.74 13.63 -7.02
C HIS A 222 10.68 14.72 -7.56
N VAL A 223 10.72 15.89 -6.91
CA VAL A 223 11.64 16.99 -7.28
C VAL A 223 13.05 16.64 -6.81
N ARG A 224 14.01 16.59 -7.73
CA ARG A 224 15.38 16.12 -7.46
C ARG A 224 16.17 17.05 -6.55
N SER A 225 16.09 18.35 -6.81
CA SER A 225 16.82 19.35 -6.04
C SER A 225 16.29 19.48 -4.61
N HIS A 226 17.16 19.33 -3.62
CA HIS A 226 16.85 19.50 -2.21
C HIS A 226 16.31 20.92 -1.92
N ALA A 227 16.95 21.95 -2.51
CA ALA A 227 16.53 23.33 -2.31
C ALA A 227 15.16 23.64 -2.90
N GLU A 228 14.83 23.08 -4.08
CA GLU A 228 13.51 23.25 -4.68
C GLU A 228 12.42 22.53 -3.87
N ARG A 229 12.68 21.31 -3.36
CA ARG A 229 11.73 20.63 -2.45
C ARG A 229 11.50 21.43 -1.18
N ALA A 230 12.55 21.99 -0.59
CA ALA A 230 12.42 22.87 0.58
C ALA A 230 11.54 24.08 0.30
N ALA A 231 11.73 24.75 -0.83
CA ALA A 231 10.93 25.90 -1.22
C ALA A 231 9.44 25.53 -1.45
N MET A 232 9.17 24.40 -2.11
CA MET A 232 7.81 23.92 -2.33
C MET A 232 7.12 23.53 -1.03
N SER A 233 7.82 22.86 -0.11
CA SER A 233 7.30 22.50 1.21
C SER A 233 6.99 23.75 2.03
N ALA A 234 7.86 24.76 2.03
CA ALA A 234 7.61 26.02 2.70
C ALA A 234 6.33 26.72 2.18
N GLN A 235 6.10 26.72 0.87
CA GLN A 235 4.87 27.28 0.29
C GLN A 235 3.63 26.48 0.71
N ALA A 236 3.70 25.17 0.72
CA ALA A 236 2.62 24.30 1.17
C ALA A 236 2.30 24.55 2.66
N ALA A 237 3.32 24.65 3.50
CA ALA A 237 3.18 24.94 4.92
C ALA A 237 2.54 26.34 5.19
N ILE A 238 2.95 27.37 4.42
CA ILE A 238 2.34 28.72 4.52
C ILE A 238 0.84 28.65 4.21
N ARG A 239 0.43 27.94 3.16
CA ARG A 239 -1.00 27.79 2.81
C ARG A 239 -1.77 27.06 3.90
N ALA A 240 -1.23 25.92 4.38
CA ALA A 240 -1.85 25.15 5.46
C ALA A 240 -2.01 25.98 6.75
N ALA A 241 -0.98 26.75 7.13
CA ALA A 241 -1.01 27.68 8.27
C ALA A 241 -2.04 28.80 8.10
N GLY A 242 -2.21 29.31 6.86
CA GLY A 242 -3.23 30.30 6.51
C GLY A 242 -4.64 29.77 6.81
N TYR A 243 -4.99 28.60 6.33
CA TYR A 243 -6.29 27.97 6.59
C TYR A 243 -6.49 27.64 8.08
N ALA A 244 -5.47 27.15 8.77
CA ALA A 244 -5.57 26.91 10.22
C ALA A 244 -5.79 28.22 11.01
N SER A 245 -5.17 29.32 10.58
CA SER A 245 -5.36 30.65 11.18
C SER A 245 -6.75 31.21 10.93
N LEU A 246 -7.29 31.01 9.71
CA LEU A 246 -8.66 31.33 9.36
C LEU A 246 -9.65 30.60 10.29
N LEU A 247 -9.54 29.28 10.41
CA LEU A 247 -10.40 28.48 11.28
C LEU A 247 -10.36 28.99 12.73
N ARG A 248 -9.16 29.26 13.25
CA ARG A 248 -8.98 29.81 14.60
C ARG A 248 -9.65 31.18 14.78
N ALA A 249 -9.58 32.04 13.78
CA ALA A 249 -10.23 33.38 13.82
C ALA A 249 -11.75 33.27 13.93
N TYR A 250 -12.34 32.17 13.44
CA TYR A 250 -13.77 31.85 13.55
C TYR A 250 -14.11 30.93 14.74
N GLY A 251 -13.17 30.72 15.67
CA GLY A 251 -13.40 29.91 16.88
C GLY A 251 -13.39 28.41 16.67
N ILE A 252 -12.93 27.92 15.51
CA ILE A 252 -12.84 26.49 15.18
C ILE A 252 -11.43 26.00 15.49
N THR A 253 -11.32 24.97 16.35
CA THR A 253 -10.04 24.37 16.71
C THR A 253 -9.58 23.40 15.60
N CYS A 254 -8.40 23.66 15.02
CA CYS A 254 -7.73 22.73 14.11
C CYS A 254 -6.72 21.91 14.92
N GLU A 255 -7.14 20.72 15.38
CA GLU A 255 -6.30 19.86 16.23
C GLU A 255 -5.15 19.22 15.43
N ARG A 256 -5.38 18.94 14.15
CA ARG A 256 -4.46 18.22 13.29
C ARG A 256 -4.24 18.97 11.98
N ILE A 257 -2.99 19.10 11.59
CA ILE A 257 -2.58 19.42 10.22
C ILE A 257 -1.69 18.25 9.78
N THR A 258 -2.20 17.42 8.90
CA THR A 258 -1.55 16.18 8.51
C THR A 258 -1.22 16.16 7.02
N GLY A 259 -0.10 15.57 6.66
CA GLY A 259 0.40 15.53 5.29
C GLY A 259 1.85 15.10 5.27
N GLY A 260 2.60 15.62 4.30
CA GLY A 260 3.99 15.30 4.12
C GLY A 260 4.21 13.91 3.53
N GLY A 261 5.38 13.72 2.97
CA GLY A 261 5.81 12.46 2.39
C GLY A 261 7.27 12.21 2.68
N THR A 262 7.81 11.13 2.15
CA THR A 262 9.21 10.75 2.36
C THR A 262 10.18 11.84 1.90
N GLY A 263 9.94 12.43 0.73
CA GLY A 263 10.82 13.46 0.14
C GLY A 263 10.71 14.83 0.78
N SER A 264 9.68 15.11 1.59
CA SER A 264 9.44 16.41 2.23
C SER A 264 9.48 16.35 3.76
N ALA A 265 9.60 15.18 4.39
CA ALA A 265 9.49 14.99 5.84
C ALA A 265 10.45 15.90 6.64
N GLU A 266 11.65 16.16 6.12
CA GLU A 266 12.64 17.05 6.72
C GLU A 266 12.11 18.49 6.81
N PHE A 267 11.57 19.00 5.73
CA PHE A 267 11.07 20.38 5.62
C PHE A 267 9.72 20.57 6.30
N ASP A 268 8.83 19.57 6.18
CA ASP A 268 7.52 19.59 6.82
C ASP A 268 7.67 19.67 8.34
N ALA A 269 8.59 18.87 8.90
CA ALA A 269 8.92 18.93 10.32
C ALA A 269 9.51 20.30 10.74
N ALA A 270 10.42 20.84 9.94
CA ALA A 270 11.06 22.13 10.23
C ALA A 270 10.08 23.32 10.12
N SER A 271 8.96 23.17 9.40
CA SER A 271 7.98 24.24 9.20
C SER A 271 7.26 24.67 10.48
N GLY A 272 7.15 23.77 11.48
CA GLY A 272 6.36 23.98 12.70
C GLY A 272 4.84 24.09 12.47
N VAL A 273 4.36 23.76 11.27
CA VAL A 273 2.94 23.84 10.87
C VAL A 273 2.25 22.48 10.96
N TYR A 274 2.89 21.45 10.45
CA TYR A 274 2.35 20.10 10.51
C TYR A 274 2.39 19.55 11.93
N THR A 275 1.39 18.77 12.30
CA THR A 275 1.31 18.07 13.60
C THR A 275 1.45 16.56 13.43
N GLU A 276 1.31 16.06 12.17
CA GLU A 276 1.36 14.64 11.85
C GLU A 276 1.95 14.44 10.44
N LEU A 277 2.89 13.48 10.29
CA LEU A 277 3.51 13.10 9.03
C LEU A 277 2.94 11.78 8.48
N GLN A 278 2.74 11.72 7.14
CA GLN A 278 2.14 10.59 6.44
C GLN A 278 3.13 9.84 5.52
N ALA A 279 4.43 9.96 5.73
CA ALA A 279 5.44 9.30 4.91
C ALA A 279 5.23 7.78 4.82
N GLY A 280 5.45 7.19 3.65
CA GLY A 280 5.30 5.75 3.40
C GLY A 280 6.58 5.09 2.88
N SER A 281 7.12 5.58 1.78
CA SER A 281 8.25 4.98 1.05
C SER A 281 9.58 5.02 1.80
N TYR A 282 9.72 5.83 2.87
CA TYR A 282 10.92 5.90 3.70
C TYR A 282 11.37 4.54 4.22
N ALA A 283 10.42 3.65 4.50
CA ALA A 283 10.70 2.32 5.02
C ALA A 283 11.51 1.44 4.05
N PHE A 284 11.38 1.73 2.75
CA PHE A 284 11.88 0.87 1.67
C PHE A 284 12.91 1.54 0.78
N MET A 285 12.65 2.77 0.38
CA MET A 285 13.28 3.52 -0.68
C MET A 285 13.22 2.77 -2.04
N ASP A 286 13.30 3.52 -3.11
CA ASP A 286 13.29 3.01 -4.48
C ASP A 286 14.22 3.80 -5.38
N ALA A 287 14.24 3.49 -6.68
CA ALA A 287 15.11 4.17 -7.61
C ALA A 287 14.71 5.63 -7.85
N ASP A 288 13.43 5.96 -7.71
CA ASP A 288 12.92 7.31 -7.87
C ASP A 288 13.29 8.20 -6.68
N TYR A 289 12.95 7.82 -5.45
CA TYR A 289 13.38 8.54 -4.25
C TYR A 289 14.90 8.56 -4.08
N GLY A 290 15.58 7.46 -4.44
CA GLY A 290 17.04 7.36 -4.41
C GLY A 290 17.74 8.28 -5.40
N ALA A 291 17.03 8.87 -6.36
CA ALA A 291 17.56 9.87 -7.30
C ALA A 291 17.45 11.31 -6.79
N ASN A 292 16.74 11.53 -5.67
CA ASN A 292 16.65 12.84 -5.04
C ASN A 292 17.97 13.20 -4.35
N GLU A 293 18.28 14.50 -4.27
CA GLU A 293 19.34 15.03 -3.41
C GLU A 293 18.87 14.99 -1.95
N TRP A 294 19.56 14.27 -1.10
CA TRP A 294 19.27 14.15 0.34
C TRP A 294 20.24 14.97 1.16
N SER A 295 19.80 15.42 2.35
CA SER A 295 20.70 15.99 3.34
C SER A 295 21.35 14.89 4.18
N ASP A 296 22.40 15.23 4.89
CA ASP A 296 23.02 14.34 5.90
C ASP A 296 22.13 14.19 7.15
N THR A 297 21.06 14.99 7.26
CA THR A 297 20.20 15.04 8.45
C THR A 297 19.15 13.95 8.45
N LEU A 298 18.57 13.64 7.28
CA LEU A 298 17.55 12.61 7.11
C LEU A 298 17.74 11.90 5.78
N SER A 299 18.29 10.69 5.83
CA SER A 299 18.58 9.87 4.66
C SER A 299 18.28 8.40 4.96
N PHE A 300 17.65 7.70 4.03
CA PHE A 300 17.16 6.33 4.20
C PHE A 300 17.87 5.38 3.26
N GLY A 301 18.11 4.14 3.73
CA GLY A 301 18.69 3.07 2.92
C GLY A 301 17.65 2.36 2.06
N THR A 302 18.07 1.80 0.92
CA THR A 302 17.23 0.92 0.12
C THR A 302 17.12 -0.44 0.80
N SER A 303 15.92 -0.83 1.20
CA SER A 303 15.64 -2.12 1.84
C SER A 303 14.80 -3.07 0.98
N LEU A 304 14.10 -2.55 -0.04
CA LEU A 304 13.22 -3.33 -0.91
C LEU A 304 13.91 -3.62 -2.24
N PHE A 305 13.91 -4.90 -2.61
CA PHE A 305 14.46 -5.36 -3.89
C PHE A 305 13.49 -6.34 -4.55
N LEU A 306 13.62 -6.49 -5.87
CA LEU A 306 13.05 -7.58 -6.62
C LEU A 306 14.16 -8.56 -6.98
N LEU A 307 14.06 -9.80 -6.55
CA LEU A 307 14.92 -10.87 -7.03
C LEU A 307 14.47 -11.32 -8.42
N SER A 308 15.43 -11.54 -9.30
CA SER A 308 15.19 -12.00 -10.66
C SER A 308 16.30 -12.90 -11.14
N THR A 309 15.97 -13.98 -11.79
CA THR A 309 16.92 -14.95 -12.34
C THR A 309 17.27 -14.61 -13.78
N VAL A 310 18.54 -14.76 -14.14
CA VAL A 310 19.00 -14.75 -15.52
C VAL A 310 18.48 -16.00 -16.24
N MET A 311 17.42 -15.83 -17.00
CA MET A 311 16.77 -16.94 -17.70
C MET A 311 17.30 -17.20 -19.09
N SER A 312 18.09 -16.27 -19.66
CA SER A 312 18.67 -16.43 -20.99
C SER A 312 19.93 -15.57 -21.18
N THR A 313 20.93 -16.11 -21.87
CA THR A 313 22.19 -15.43 -22.21
C THR A 313 22.43 -15.47 -23.71
N PRO A 314 21.61 -14.80 -24.55
CA PRO A 314 21.62 -14.98 -26.00
C PRO A 314 22.83 -14.33 -26.69
N ALA A 315 23.53 -13.39 -26.05
CA ALA A 315 24.70 -12.71 -26.56
C ALA A 315 25.57 -12.20 -25.43
N PRO A 316 26.90 -11.99 -25.63
CA PRO A 316 27.77 -11.51 -24.57
C PRO A 316 27.38 -10.15 -23.97
N GLU A 317 26.80 -9.26 -24.80
CA GLU A 317 26.37 -7.92 -24.41
C GLU A 317 24.91 -7.86 -23.89
N ARG A 318 24.23 -9.02 -23.80
CA ARG A 318 22.80 -9.07 -23.44
C ARG A 318 22.44 -10.33 -22.69
N VAL A 319 21.77 -10.15 -21.54
CA VAL A 319 21.10 -11.22 -20.80
C VAL A 319 19.62 -10.85 -20.62
N VAL A 320 18.78 -11.85 -20.34
CA VAL A 320 17.37 -11.70 -20.12
C VAL A 320 17.02 -12.22 -18.73
N LEU A 321 16.27 -11.41 -17.97
CA LEU A 321 15.76 -11.74 -16.65
C LEU A 321 14.28 -12.18 -16.75
N ASP A 322 13.84 -12.98 -15.79
CA ASP A 322 12.46 -13.41 -15.64
C ASP A 322 11.52 -12.35 -15.02
N ALA A 323 12.02 -11.17 -14.65
CA ALA A 323 11.23 -10.06 -14.13
C ALA A 323 10.96 -9.03 -15.23
N GLY A 324 9.71 -8.98 -15.71
CA GLY A 324 9.16 -7.97 -16.60
C GLY A 324 8.08 -7.13 -15.93
N LEU A 325 7.17 -6.53 -16.73
CA LEU A 325 6.11 -5.62 -16.27
C LEU A 325 5.12 -6.26 -15.28
N LYS A 326 4.97 -7.59 -15.30
CA LYS A 326 4.10 -8.29 -14.35
C LYS A 326 4.73 -8.50 -12.97
N SER A 327 6.02 -8.20 -12.83
CA SER A 327 6.77 -8.31 -11.58
C SER A 327 7.32 -6.99 -11.07
N THR A 328 7.45 -5.98 -11.95
CA THR A 328 7.90 -4.62 -11.63
C THR A 328 7.15 -3.58 -12.44
N THR A 329 7.34 -2.31 -12.09
CA THR A 329 6.72 -1.17 -12.81
C THR A 329 7.81 -0.34 -13.48
N ILE A 330 7.42 0.56 -14.39
CA ILE A 330 8.37 1.43 -15.12
C ILE A 330 7.90 2.89 -15.21
N GLU A 331 6.83 3.28 -14.55
CA GLU A 331 6.27 4.64 -14.64
C GLU A 331 7.19 5.71 -14.04
N CYS A 332 8.07 5.32 -13.10
CA CYS A 332 9.11 6.19 -12.53
C CYS A 332 10.51 5.86 -13.05
N GLY A 333 10.61 5.15 -14.17
CA GLY A 333 11.88 4.71 -14.77
C GLY A 333 12.06 3.19 -14.74
N LEU A 334 13.25 2.73 -15.10
CA LEU A 334 13.58 1.30 -15.15
C LEU A 334 14.24 0.84 -13.83
N PRO A 335 14.09 -0.45 -13.44
CA PRO A 335 14.83 -1.02 -12.32
C PRO A 335 16.35 -0.82 -12.45
N ARG A 336 17.05 -0.70 -11.32
CA ARG A 336 18.51 -0.67 -11.27
C ARG A 336 19.06 -1.96 -10.69
N ILE A 337 20.12 -2.51 -11.28
CA ILE A 337 20.74 -3.74 -10.78
C ILE A 337 21.66 -3.38 -9.61
N GLN A 338 21.35 -3.92 -8.43
CA GLN A 338 22.07 -3.63 -7.20
C GLN A 338 23.50 -4.24 -7.25
N GLY A 339 24.52 -3.40 -6.93
CA GLY A 339 25.89 -3.85 -6.75
C GLY A 339 26.60 -4.34 -8.01
N ARG A 340 26.03 -4.15 -9.20
CA ARG A 340 26.59 -4.62 -10.47
C ARG A 340 26.73 -3.44 -11.46
N PRO A 341 27.70 -2.54 -11.25
CA PRO A 341 27.98 -1.47 -12.20
C PRO A 341 28.31 -2.05 -13.59
N GLY A 342 27.76 -1.45 -14.64
CA GLY A 342 27.91 -1.97 -16.01
C GLY A 342 26.82 -2.97 -16.45
N LEU A 343 25.94 -3.39 -15.58
CA LEU A 343 24.68 -4.05 -15.97
C LEU A 343 23.55 -3.02 -15.96
N VAL A 344 22.88 -2.87 -17.10
CA VAL A 344 21.79 -1.88 -17.26
C VAL A 344 20.51 -2.60 -17.66
N TYR A 345 19.52 -2.57 -16.79
CA TYR A 345 18.16 -3.00 -17.15
C TYR A 345 17.63 -2.02 -18.20
N ALA A 346 17.54 -2.45 -19.45
CA ALA A 346 17.36 -1.58 -20.61
C ALA A 346 15.92 -1.55 -21.15
N ALA A 347 15.16 -2.62 -20.95
CA ALA A 347 13.78 -2.71 -21.37
C ALA A 347 12.99 -3.75 -20.57
N ALA A 348 11.70 -3.49 -20.33
CA ALA A 348 10.76 -4.43 -19.76
C ALA A 348 9.74 -4.85 -20.82
N ASN A 349 9.59 -6.16 -21.04
CA ASN A 349 8.44 -6.78 -21.67
C ASN A 349 7.51 -7.30 -20.58
N ASP A 350 6.41 -7.97 -20.93
CA ASP A 350 5.44 -8.46 -19.95
C ASP A 350 6.09 -9.37 -18.90
N GLU A 351 6.89 -10.34 -19.35
CA GLU A 351 7.50 -11.37 -18.50
C GLU A 351 9.04 -11.26 -18.45
N HIS A 352 9.67 -10.41 -19.26
CA HIS A 352 11.11 -10.40 -19.48
C HIS A 352 11.72 -9.04 -19.20
N GLY A 353 12.84 -9.02 -18.46
CA GLY A 353 13.72 -7.89 -18.31
C GLY A 353 14.94 -8.02 -19.22
N VAL A 354 15.14 -7.09 -20.15
CA VAL A 354 16.34 -7.08 -20.99
C VAL A 354 17.43 -6.29 -20.30
N VAL A 355 18.58 -6.93 -20.07
CA VAL A 355 19.77 -6.31 -19.47
C VAL A 355 20.87 -6.21 -20.49
N ARG A 356 21.44 -5.00 -20.65
CA ARG A 356 22.65 -4.78 -21.40
C ARG A 356 23.87 -4.92 -20.50
N VAL A 357 24.88 -5.62 -21.00
CA VAL A 357 26.19 -5.73 -20.39
C VAL A 357 27.09 -4.70 -21.06
N GLN A 358 27.56 -3.71 -20.33
CA GLN A 358 28.47 -2.67 -20.86
C GLN A 358 29.87 -3.23 -21.06
N ASP A 359 30.65 -2.61 -21.93
CA ASP A 359 32.03 -2.99 -22.22
C ASP A 359 32.86 -3.06 -20.93
N GLY A 360 33.56 -4.17 -20.76
CA GLY A 360 34.37 -4.45 -19.58
C GLY A 360 33.63 -4.95 -18.34
N ALA A 361 32.28 -4.98 -18.37
CA ALA A 361 31.52 -5.56 -17.29
C ALA A 361 31.43 -7.09 -17.40
N GLN A 362 31.37 -7.77 -16.26
CA GLN A 362 31.16 -9.22 -16.22
C GLN A 362 29.69 -9.54 -16.48
N ALA A 363 29.44 -10.29 -17.56
CA ALA A 363 28.11 -10.82 -17.84
C ALA A 363 27.69 -11.82 -16.76
N PRO A 364 26.44 -11.75 -16.25
CA PRO A 364 25.94 -12.75 -15.32
C PRO A 364 25.70 -14.08 -16.03
N ALA A 365 25.87 -15.17 -15.28
CA ALA A 365 25.67 -16.52 -15.79
C ALA A 365 24.18 -16.89 -15.87
N LEU A 366 23.85 -17.87 -16.72
CA LEU A 366 22.52 -18.47 -16.72
C LEU A 366 22.19 -19.06 -15.34
N GLY A 367 21.02 -18.72 -14.80
CA GLY A 367 20.58 -19.13 -13.46
C GLY A 367 21.12 -18.25 -12.32
N GLU A 368 21.96 -17.24 -12.61
CA GLU A 368 22.38 -16.27 -11.59
C GLU A 368 21.20 -15.41 -11.14
N VAL A 369 21.04 -15.23 -9.82
CA VAL A 369 20.00 -14.39 -9.22
C VAL A 369 20.54 -13.00 -8.96
N LEU A 370 19.84 -11.99 -9.47
CA LEU A 370 20.19 -10.58 -9.31
C LEU A 370 19.16 -9.87 -8.42
N LYS A 371 19.63 -8.90 -7.62
CA LYS A 371 18.76 -7.96 -6.87
C LYS A 371 18.53 -6.71 -7.72
N LEU A 372 17.26 -6.36 -7.93
CA LEU A 372 16.84 -5.16 -8.63
C LEU A 372 16.29 -4.15 -7.65
N VAL A 373 16.80 -2.93 -7.62
CA VAL A 373 16.13 -1.80 -6.95
C VAL A 373 14.92 -1.46 -7.77
N VAL A 374 13.74 -1.54 -7.16
CA VAL A 374 12.47 -1.26 -7.83
C VAL A 374 12.36 0.22 -8.20
N PRO A 375 11.73 0.57 -9.32
CA PRO A 375 11.58 1.97 -9.73
C PRO A 375 10.68 2.77 -8.80
N HIS A 376 9.57 2.15 -8.33
CA HIS A 376 8.57 2.75 -7.46
C HIS A 376 7.98 1.68 -6.52
N VAL A 377 7.99 1.94 -5.22
CA VAL A 377 7.56 1.01 -4.18
C VAL A 377 6.09 0.62 -4.33
N ASP A 378 5.18 1.61 -4.35
CA ASP A 378 3.74 1.42 -4.23
C ASP A 378 3.16 0.45 -5.27
N PRO A 379 3.39 0.63 -6.60
CA PRO A 379 2.86 -0.30 -7.60
C PRO A 379 3.55 -1.66 -7.54
N CYS A 380 4.84 -1.73 -7.21
CA CYS A 380 5.55 -3.01 -7.10
C CYS A 380 4.93 -3.90 -6.03
N PHE A 381 4.65 -3.39 -4.83
CA PHE A 381 3.95 -4.16 -3.80
C PHE A 381 2.60 -4.70 -4.27
N ASN A 382 1.90 -3.94 -5.12
CA ASN A 382 0.58 -4.36 -5.63
C ASN A 382 0.65 -5.50 -6.66
N LEU A 383 1.83 -5.87 -7.15
CA LEU A 383 2.06 -6.97 -8.09
C LEU A 383 2.35 -8.31 -7.41
N HIS A 384 2.67 -8.32 -6.10
CA HIS A 384 3.10 -9.51 -5.38
C HIS A 384 2.14 -9.87 -4.24
N ASP A 385 1.95 -11.16 -4.01
CA ASP A 385 1.13 -11.68 -2.90
C ASP A 385 1.92 -11.79 -1.60
N THR A 386 3.23 -11.99 -1.69
CA THR A 386 4.12 -12.31 -0.58
C THR A 386 5.38 -11.45 -0.64
N LEU A 387 5.79 -10.96 0.52
CA LEU A 387 7.07 -10.30 0.75
C LEU A 387 8.00 -11.29 1.46
N VAL A 388 9.11 -11.65 0.83
CA VAL A 388 10.15 -12.47 1.44
C VAL A 388 11.07 -11.57 2.27
N THR A 389 11.29 -11.91 3.54
CA THR A 389 12.16 -11.12 4.41
C THR A 389 13.46 -11.86 4.67
N TYR A 390 14.58 -11.12 4.73
CA TYR A 390 15.90 -11.72 4.91
C TYR A 390 16.82 -10.87 5.80
N ARG A 391 17.84 -11.52 6.38
CA ARG A 391 19.02 -10.94 7.05
C ARG A 391 20.26 -11.69 6.60
N ASP A 392 21.35 -11.02 6.40
CA ASP A 392 22.66 -11.63 6.00
C ASP A 392 22.48 -12.66 4.87
N ASP A 393 21.72 -12.32 3.83
CA ASP A 393 21.36 -13.19 2.71
C ASP A 393 20.69 -14.53 3.11
N THR A 394 20.10 -14.61 4.29
CA THR A 394 19.30 -15.75 4.76
C THR A 394 17.83 -15.37 4.92
N VAL A 395 16.92 -16.14 4.36
CA VAL A 395 15.47 -15.93 4.48
C VAL A 395 15.05 -16.10 5.94
N VAL A 396 14.35 -15.08 6.46
CA VAL A 396 13.84 -15.06 7.85
C VAL A 396 12.35 -15.39 7.90
N GLY A 397 11.58 -14.95 6.91
CA GLY A 397 10.13 -15.14 6.92
C GLY A 397 9.45 -14.69 5.64
N LEU A 398 8.14 -14.94 5.62
CA LEU A 398 7.23 -14.60 4.53
C LEU A 398 6.09 -13.78 5.10
N TRP A 399 5.87 -12.57 4.58
CA TRP A 399 4.79 -11.69 5.03
C TRP A 399 3.75 -11.51 3.94
N PRO A 400 2.48 -11.86 4.18
CA PRO A 400 1.42 -11.62 3.20
C PRO A 400 1.21 -10.13 2.92
N ILE A 401 1.10 -9.78 1.65
CA ILE A 401 0.69 -8.43 1.21
C ILE A 401 -0.84 -8.41 1.14
N ALA A 402 -1.47 -8.50 2.32
CA ALA A 402 -2.88 -8.85 2.44
C ALA A 402 -3.86 -7.82 1.84
N ALA A 403 -3.44 -6.55 1.68
CA ALA A 403 -4.25 -5.52 1.04
C ALA A 403 -3.94 -5.33 -0.46
N ARG A 404 -3.13 -6.23 -1.07
CA ARG A 404 -2.86 -6.22 -2.50
C ARG A 404 -4.16 -6.32 -3.31
N GLY A 405 -4.28 -5.54 -4.38
CA GLY A 405 -5.46 -5.51 -5.24
C GLY A 405 -6.69 -4.83 -4.64
N LEU A 406 -6.69 -4.49 -3.36
CA LEU A 406 -7.82 -3.82 -2.70
C LEU A 406 -7.79 -2.29 -2.96
N SER A 407 -7.90 -1.88 -4.22
CA SER A 407 -7.83 -0.47 -4.64
C SER A 407 -9.18 0.09 -5.11
N ARG A 408 -10.26 -0.18 -4.37
CA ARG A 408 -11.62 0.23 -4.74
C ARG A 408 -12.41 0.87 -3.60
#